data_95a63831fbaf9a9f77efb0b21e7fd2aa
#
_entry.id   95a63831fbaf9a9f77efb0b21e7fd2aa
#
_cell.length_a   1.000
_cell.length_b   1.000
_cell.length_c   1.000
_cell.angle_alpha   90.00
_cell.angle_beta   90.00
_cell.angle_gamma   90.00
#
_symmetry.space_group_name_H-M   'P 1'
#
loop_
_entity.id
_entity.type
_entity.pdbx_description
1 polymer ?
#
loop_
_entity_poly.entity_id
_entity_poly.type
_entity_poly.pdbx_seq_one_letter_code
_entity_poly.pdbx_strand_id
1 'polypeptide(L)'
;MRANTLTIIMKSLILGAFLVPIAAWGQNETQHGPGLDTPADGRGNLVRQLPPRGQSGSGGSVVQGNGISYHSGPVMRNGVNIYYIWYGDWSKDPTANAVLTNYAQNVGGSPYFNINTTYADTSGSVPNTPSTVKYAGAVSDSGSLGTSLSDSSIWTLVTNALKTLPADPNGVYFVLTAPYVAETSGFLSQYCGWHTANYFGSTTIKYAFVGNAAASLGSCSVQSTSPNGDAAADAMVSVIAHELEEAATDPELSAWYDSTGAENADKCAWTFGATYPANGAQANMKIGSMNYLIQQNWVNAGGGYCGLSYVGTPDFSLSVSPASQTVTPGQTSGGYTVTASPLNGWSNTVTYSVAGGLPSGASAIVSGNVITISTTSATPGGSYNFTISGTDGSLTHTTSATLAVSAPAAPTFSISIPSNSQSVKRPVSGSTSTSFPVTVSSTSGYSNTVTVTATGDTTGISTAVTPSSVPGGNGSATLTVTVTSSAKKGARTLTVTGTDGTTTKSASASVRVN
;
A
#
# COMPACT_ATOMS: atom_id res chain seq x y z
N MET A 1 91.26 0.58 -10.88
CA MET A 1 90.62 1.65 -11.71
C MET A 1 89.23 1.90 -11.24
N ARG A 2 89.00 3.16 -10.90
CA ARG A 2 87.74 3.83 -10.58
C ARG A 2 86.80 3.24 -9.50
N ALA A 3 86.86 3.92 -8.36
CA ALA A 3 85.95 3.88 -7.25
C ALA A 3 84.55 4.37 -7.68
N ASN A 4 83.50 3.88 -7.06
CA ASN A 4 82.21 4.55 -6.94
C ASN A 4 81.78 4.52 -5.48
N THR A 5 81.71 5.73 -4.96
CA THR A 5 81.37 6.08 -3.58
C THR A 5 79.87 5.89 -3.33
N LEU A 6 79.50 5.16 -2.29
CA LEU A 6 78.11 5.02 -1.84
C LEU A 6 77.86 6.01 -0.71
N THR A 7 77.07 7.04 -1.00
CA THR A 7 76.66 8.04 0.01
C THR A 7 75.44 7.50 0.77
N ILE A 8 75.58 7.26 2.06
CA ILE A 8 74.51 6.94 3.00
C ILE A 8 73.89 8.24 3.47
N ILE A 9 72.61 8.46 3.11
CA ILE A 9 71.82 9.55 3.67
C ILE A 9 71.03 9.01 4.87
N MET A 10 71.41 9.48 6.05
CA MET A 10 70.65 9.34 7.29
C MET A 10 69.37 10.20 7.19
N LYS A 11 68.21 9.53 7.19
CA LYS A 11 66.92 10.23 7.40
C LYS A 11 66.59 10.27 8.87
N SER A 12 66.61 11.44 9.43
CA SER A 12 66.09 11.77 10.78
C SER A 12 64.57 11.52 10.81
N LEU A 13 64.16 10.71 11.75
CA LEU A 13 62.74 10.49 12.09
C LEU A 13 62.25 11.69 12.90
N ILE A 14 61.48 12.59 12.28
CA ILE A 14 60.71 13.62 12.98
C ILE A 14 59.34 13.01 13.33
N LEU A 15 59.11 12.81 14.62
CA LEU A 15 57.84 12.40 15.17
C LEU A 15 56.85 13.59 15.09
N GLY A 16 56.14 13.71 13.98
CA GLY A 16 55.05 14.69 13.83
C GLY A 16 53.83 14.20 14.58
N ALA A 17 53.46 14.89 15.65
CA ALA A 17 52.14 14.74 16.26
C ALA A 17 51.09 15.15 15.24
N PHE A 18 50.33 14.19 14.75
CA PHE A 18 49.11 14.45 13.99
C PHE A 18 48.07 15.04 14.95
N LEU A 19 47.98 16.37 14.99
CA LEU A 19 46.76 17.07 15.35
C LEU A 19 45.74 16.73 14.27
N VAL A 20 44.82 15.83 14.60
CA VAL A 20 43.59 15.66 13.81
C VAL A 20 42.83 16.98 13.94
N PRO A 21 42.62 17.75 12.86
CA PRO A 21 41.69 18.84 12.94
C PRO A 21 40.32 18.23 13.22
N ILE A 22 39.70 18.64 14.32
CA ILE A 22 38.25 18.51 14.46
C ILE A 22 37.70 19.28 13.25
N ALA A 23 37.27 18.57 12.23
CA ALA A 23 36.52 19.16 11.16
C ALA A 23 35.29 19.79 11.81
N ALA A 24 35.31 21.11 11.94
CA ALA A 24 34.07 21.85 12.06
C ALA A 24 33.20 21.37 10.90
N TRP A 25 32.02 20.88 11.20
CA TRP A 25 30.99 20.58 10.22
C TRP A 25 30.58 21.93 9.58
N GLY A 26 31.43 22.44 8.71
CA GLY A 26 31.04 23.43 7.74
C GLY A 26 30.06 22.73 6.82
N GLN A 27 28.85 23.21 6.75
CA GLN A 27 27.91 22.81 5.73
C GLN A 27 28.62 22.97 4.39
N ASN A 28 28.64 21.89 3.61
CA ASN A 28 29.26 21.87 2.32
C ASN A 28 28.33 22.66 1.38
N GLU A 29 28.63 23.92 1.11
CA GLU A 29 27.87 24.79 0.20
C GLU A 29 27.62 24.14 -1.17
N THR A 30 28.34 23.07 -1.50
CA THR A 30 28.18 22.30 -2.74
C THR A 30 26.97 21.36 -2.74
N GLN A 31 26.29 21.15 -1.61
CA GLN A 31 25.06 20.31 -1.54
C GLN A 31 23.78 21.12 -1.69
N HIS A 32 23.84 22.42 -1.57
CA HIS A 32 22.72 23.33 -1.75
C HIS A 32 22.85 24.04 -3.07
N GLY A 33 21.73 24.15 -3.80
CA GLY A 33 21.71 24.84 -5.08
C GLY A 33 22.05 26.33 -4.96
N PRO A 34 22.43 26.98 -6.05
CA PRO A 34 22.58 28.44 -6.08
C PRO A 34 21.23 29.11 -5.77
N GLY A 35 21.24 30.27 -5.16
CA GLY A 35 20.04 31.04 -4.81
C GLY A 35 19.48 30.79 -3.44
N LEU A 36 20.19 30.02 -2.58
CA LEU A 36 19.88 29.97 -1.15
C LEU A 36 20.27 31.28 -0.49
N ASP A 37 19.34 31.87 0.23
CA ASP A 37 19.60 33.06 0.99
C ASP A 37 20.36 32.74 2.29
N THR A 38 21.14 33.70 2.75
CA THR A 38 21.90 33.59 4.01
C THR A 38 20.98 33.51 5.21
N PRO A 39 21.47 32.99 6.36
CA PRO A 39 20.65 32.40 7.40
C PRO A 39 19.54 33.31 7.89
N ALA A 40 18.31 32.96 7.56
CA ALA A 40 17.15 33.64 8.09
C ALA A 40 16.84 33.20 9.53
N ASP A 41 17.21 31.97 9.93
CA ASP A 41 16.95 31.47 11.29
C ASP A 41 17.96 31.95 12.33
N GLY A 42 18.95 32.76 11.93
CA GLY A 42 19.99 33.29 12.82
C GLY A 42 20.96 32.25 13.40
N ARG A 43 20.90 30.99 12.93
CA ARG A 43 21.71 29.86 13.41
C ARG A 43 22.67 29.28 12.37
N GLY A 44 22.71 29.88 11.21
CA GLY A 44 23.52 29.41 10.09
C GLY A 44 22.84 28.38 9.18
N ASN A 45 21.55 28.04 9.42
CA ASN A 45 20.79 27.24 8.49
C ASN A 45 20.40 28.07 7.28
N LEU A 46 20.49 27.47 6.11
CA LEU A 46 20.00 28.06 4.88
C LEU A 46 18.47 27.96 4.85
N VAL A 47 17.82 28.89 4.17
CA VAL A 47 16.38 28.92 3.94
C VAL A 47 16.10 29.22 2.48
N ARG A 48 14.94 28.77 2.01
CA ARG A 48 14.34 29.22 0.76
C ARG A 48 13.27 30.25 1.08
N GLN A 49 13.22 31.31 0.32
CA GLN A 49 12.33 32.45 0.58
C GLN A 49 11.46 32.74 -0.64
N LEU A 50 10.15 32.86 -0.41
CA LEU A 50 9.23 33.45 -1.39
C LEU A 50 9.38 34.98 -1.35
N PRO A 51 9.97 35.63 -2.37
CA PRO A 51 10.15 37.09 -2.37
C PRO A 51 8.81 37.82 -2.47
N PRO A 52 8.73 39.09 -2.02
CA PRO A 52 7.54 39.91 -2.17
C PRO A 52 7.18 40.13 -3.64
N ARG A 53 5.90 40.39 -3.89
CA ARG A 53 5.37 40.66 -5.23
C ARG A 53 6.12 41.82 -5.91
N GLY A 54 6.58 41.60 -7.15
CA GLY A 54 7.29 42.60 -7.97
C GLY A 54 8.78 42.75 -7.66
N GLN A 55 9.32 41.98 -6.72
CA GLN A 55 10.76 41.80 -6.53
C GLN A 55 11.23 40.55 -7.27
N SER A 56 12.34 40.69 -8.00
CA SER A 56 12.97 39.53 -8.64
C SER A 56 13.76 38.76 -7.58
N GLY A 57 13.14 37.76 -6.97
CA GLY A 57 13.89 36.68 -6.40
C GLY A 57 14.46 35.79 -7.50
N SER A 58 15.23 34.80 -7.19
CA SER A 58 15.75 33.80 -8.14
C SER A 58 14.64 33.06 -8.93
N GLY A 59 13.38 33.24 -8.59
CA GLY A 59 12.17 32.80 -9.31
C GLY A 59 11.72 33.72 -10.45
N GLY A 60 12.62 34.48 -11.08
CA GLY A 60 12.29 35.39 -12.17
C GLY A 60 12.01 34.66 -13.47
N SER A 61 10.85 34.91 -14.06
CA SER A 61 10.39 34.48 -15.38
C SER A 61 10.46 32.96 -15.62
N VAL A 62 9.29 32.36 -15.79
CA VAL A 62 9.15 31.00 -16.32
C VAL A 62 10.00 30.88 -17.59
N VAL A 63 11.22 30.42 -17.47
CA VAL A 63 12.04 30.06 -18.63
C VAL A 63 11.60 28.64 -19.00
N GLN A 64 10.69 28.57 -19.96
CA GLN A 64 10.29 27.32 -20.57
C GLN A 64 11.55 26.61 -21.07
N GLY A 65 11.86 25.41 -20.54
CA GLY A 65 13.06 24.66 -20.87
C GLY A 65 14.16 24.62 -19.79
N ASN A 66 14.04 25.38 -18.69
CA ASN A 66 14.88 25.21 -17.51
C ASN A 66 14.14 24.30 -16.50
N GLY A 67 14.26 22.99 -16.70
CA GLY A 67 13.62 21.98 -15.85
C GLY A 67 14.26 21.90 -14.47
N ILE A 68 13.46 21.53 -13.47
CA ILE A 68 13.94 21.16 -12.14
C ILE A 68 14.68 19.81 -12.22
N SER A 69 15.81 19.69 -11.52
CA SER A 69 16.64 18.48 -11.48
C SER A 69 16.69 17.88 -10.08
N TYR A 70 16.82 16.56 -10.01
CA TYR A 70 17.01 15.86 -8.75
C TYR A 70 18.50 15.86 -8.34
N HIS A 71 18.79 16.25 -7.09
CA HIS A 71 20.14 16.42 -6.53
C HIS A 71 20.48 15.43 -5.43
N SER A 72 19.74 14.32 -5.37
CA SER A 72 19.96 13.17 -4.46
C SER A 72 19.54 13.39 -3.00
N GLY A 73 18.87 14.48 -2.66
CA GLY A 73 18.24 14.69 -1.35
C GLY A 73 16.94 13.88 -1.18
N PRO A 74 16.40 13.81 0.04
CA PRO A 74 15.13 13.12 0.29
C PRO A 74 13.93 13.92 -0.20
N VAL A 75 12.83 13.22 -0.52
CA VAL A 75 11.48 13.80 -0.61
C VAL A 75 10.59 13.22 0.49
N MET A 76 9.45 13.85 0.79
CA MET A 76 8.53 13.38 1.85
C MET A 76 7.66 12.21 1.36
N ARG A 77 8.26 11.11 0.99
CA ARG A 77 7.61 9.92 0.40
C ARG A 77 6.72 9.11 1.35
N ASN A 78 6.83 9.33 2.67
CA ASN A 78 6.01 8.63 3.68
C ASN A 78 4.76 9.42 4.07
N GLY A 79 4.49 10.52 3.38
CA GLY A 79 3.38 11.44 3.64
C GLY A 79 3.83 12.75 4.26
N VAL A 80 2.88 13.68 4.38
CA VAL A 80 3.08 15.02 4.91
C VAL A 80 2.06 15.30 6.00
N ASN A 81 2.52 15.49 7.23
CA ASN A 81 1.70 15.88 8.38
C ASN A 81 1.86 17.37 8.62
N ILE A 82 0.80 18.14 8.43
CA ILE A 82 0.79 19.59 8.58
C ILE A 82 0.51 19.93 10.03
N TYR A 83 1.42 20.69 10.67
CA TYR A 83 1.26 21.20 12.02
C TYR A 83 1.27 22.72 12.00
N TYR A 84 0.35 23.35 12.75
CA TYR A 84 0.30 24.80 12.90
C TYR A 84 0.74 25.22 14.29
N ILE A 85 1.56 26.25 14.36
CA ILE A 85 1.98 26.96 15.56
C ILE A 85 1.40 28.36 15.47
N TRP A 86 0.26 28.56 16.13
CA TRP A 86 -0.47 29.82 16.15
C TRP A 86 0.21 30.79 17.09
N TYR A 87 1.00 31.72 16.57
CA TYR A 87 1.72 32.69 17.39
C TYR A 87 0.98 34.02 17.49
N GLY A 88 0.69 34.47 18.71
CA GLY A 88 -0.11 35.65 19.04
C GLY A 88 -1.55 35.31 19.39
N ASP A 89 -2.39 36.33 19.57
CA ASP A 89 -3.80 36.19 19.96
C ASP A 89 -4.69 36.06 18.72
N TRP A 90 -4.89 34.86 18.25
CA TRP A 90 -5.75 34.51 17.13
C TRP A 90 -7.24 34.48 17.47
N SER A 91 -7.62 34.66 18.74
CA SER A 91 -9.04 34.76 19.13
C SER A 91 -9.71 36.02 18.57
N LYS A 92 -8.91 37.02 18.17
CA LYS A 92 -9.37 38.27 17.55
C LYS A 92 -9.62 38.11 16.05
N ASP A 93 -9.20 37.01 15.45
CA ASP A 93 -9.37 36.74 14.03
C ASP A 93 -9.84 35.30 13.77
N PRO A 94 -11.08 34.98 14.16
CA PRO A 94 -11.62 33.63 13.96
C PRO A 94 -11.83 33.28 12.48
N THR A 95 -11.96 34.29 11.59
CA THR A 95 -12.08 34.08 10.15
C THR A 95 -10.77 33.54 9.59
N ALA A 96 -9.65 34.16 9.91
CA ALA A 96 -8.33 33.69 9.49
C ALA A 96 -8.06 32.25 9.96
N ASN A 97 -8.37 31.97 11.24
CA ASN A 97 -8.21 30.61 11.77
C ASN A 97 -9.01 29.58 10.95
N ALA A 98 -10.26 29.87 10.60
CA ALA A 98 -11.10 28.99 9.81
C ALA A 98 -10.56 28.81 8.38
N VAL A 99 -10.10 29.90 7.74
CA VAL A 99 -9.56 29.89 6.37
C VAL A 99 -8.30 29.01 6.29
N LEU A 100 -7.33 29.26 7.19
CA LEU A 100 -6.05 28.53 7.22
C LEU A 100 -6.25 27.05 7.57
N THR A 101 -7.12 26.75 8.55
CA THR A 101 -7.39 25.37 8.97
C THR A 101 -8.12 24.59 7.88
N ASN A 102 -9.11 25.19 7.19
CA ASN A 102 -9.80 24.52 6.08
C ASN A 102 -8.83 24.09 4.97
N TYR A 103 -7.84 24.93 4.64
CA TYR A 103 -6.83 24.58 3.66
C TYR A 103 -6.03 23.34 4.11
N ALA A 104 -5.44 23.37 5.29
CA ALA A 104 -4.60 22.29 5.79
C ALA A 104 -5.35 20.95 5.93
N GLN A 105 -6.65 21.01 6.28
CA GLN A 105 -7.50 19.82 6.42
C GLN A 105 -7.89 19.19 5.08
N ASN A 106 -7.85 19.94 3.98
CA ASN A 106 -8.45 19.50 2.71
C ASN A 106 -7.48 19.55 1.52
N VAL A 107 -6.23 19.97 1.70
CA VAL A 107 -5.23 20.01 0.60
C VAL A 107 -4.79 18.60 0.20
N GLY A 108 -4.75 17.65 1.12
CA GLY A 108 -4.42 16.26 0.84
C GLY A 108 -5.46 15.59 -0.05
N GLY A 109 -5.00 14.91 -1.11
CA GLY A 109 -5.84 14.31 -2.13
C GLY A 109 -6.34 15.31 -3.18
N SER A 110 -6.02 16.61 -3.04
CA SER A 110 -6.40 17.61 -4.03
C SER A 110 -5.61 17.47 -5.33
N PRO A 111 -6.15 17.88 -6.48
CA PRO A 111 -5.40 17.95 -7.73
C PRO A 111 -4.19 18.89 -7.66
N TYR A 112 -4.22 19.87 -6.76
CA TYR A 112 -3.11 20.79 -6.53
C TYR A 112 -1.93 20.07 -5.87
N PHE A 113 -2.13 19.47 -4.70
CA PHE A 113 -1.06 18.72 -4.04
C PHE A 113 -0.57 17.51 -4.86
N ASN A 114 -1.40 17.04 -5.81
CA ASN A 114 -1.00 15.96 -6.72
C ASN A 114 0.17 16.35 -7.64
N ILE A 115 0.47 17.63 -7.80
CA ILE A 115 1.68 18.12 -8.50
C ILE A 115 2.93 17.49 -7.88
N ASN A 116 3.00 17.35 -6.56
CA ASN A 116 4.14 16.77 -5.84
C ASN A 116 4.41 15.30 -6.18
N THR A 117 3.42 14.56 -6.68
CA THR A 117 3.63 13.17 -7.12
C THR A 117 4.54 13.06 -8.35
N THR A 118 4.82 14.18 -9.02
CA THR A 118 5.80 14.24 -10.13
C THR A 118 7.25 14.35 -9.65
N TYR A 119 7.46 14.40 -8.33
CA TYR A 119 8.76 14.49 -7.68
C TYR A 119 9.05 13.20 -6.89
N ALA A 120 10.20 12.59 -7.15
CA ALA A 120 10.60 11.33 -6.52
C ALA A 120 12.06 11.38 -6.09
N ASP A 121 12.39 10.67 -5.04
CA ASP A 121 13.76 10.27 -4.74
C ASP A 121 14.04 8.85 -5.30
N THR A 122 15.20 8.27 -4.97
CA THR A 122 15.58 6.91 -5.40
C THR A 122 14.68 5.80 -4.84
N SER A 123 13.77 6.13 -3.91
CA SER A 123 12.93 5.18 -3.17
C SER A 123 11.44 5.35 -3.43
N GLY A 124 11.02 6.44 -4.05
CA GLY A 124 9.62 6.69 -4.40
C GLY A 124 9.26 8.16 -4.51
N SER A 125 8.03 8.44 -4.93
CA SER A 125 7.48 9.79 -5.06
C SER A 125 6.76 10.25 -3.80
N VAL A 126 6.50 11.56 -3.73
CA VAL A 126 5.62 12.16 -2.72
C VAL A 126 4.20 11.62 -2.92
N PRO A 127 3.56 11.03 -1.90
CA PRO A 127 2.19 10.51 -2.03
C PRO A 127 1.16 11.63 -1.89
N ASN A 128 0.01 11.45 -2.53
CA ASN A 128 -1.12 12.36 -2.39
C ASN A 128 -2.45 11.63 -2.17
N THR A 129 -2.77 11.36 -0.91
CA THR A 129 -4.11 10.92 -0.49
C THR A 129 -4.52 11.67 0.79
N PRO A 130 -5.81 11.78 1.12
CA PRO A 130 -6.22 12.41 2.38
C PRO A 130 -5.69 11.72 3.65
N SER A 131 -5.20 10.49 3.54
CA SER A 131 -4.56 9.76 4.64
C SER A 131 -3.06 10.00 4.75
N THR A 132 -2.41 10.32 3.63
CA THR A 132 -0.96 10.57 3.57
C THR A 132 -0.59 12.04 3.66
N VAL A 133 -1.52 12.97 3.32
CA VAL A 133 -1.34 14.41 3.46
C VAL A 133 -2.48 14.94 4.31
N LYS A 134 -2.18 15.42 5.51
CA LYS A 134 -3.23 15.75 6.48
C LYS A 134 -2.82 16.81 7.49
N TYR A 135 -3.78 17.57 7.97
CA TYR A 135 -3.64 18.39 9.16
C TYR A 135 -3.53 17.49 10.39
N ALA A 136 -2.37 17.49 11.03
CA ALA A 136 -2.04 16.54 12.11
C ALA A 136 -2.13 17.15 13.51
N GLY A 137 -2.20 18.48 13.61
CA GLY A 137 -2.38 19.14 14.91
C GLY A 137 -1.93 20.58 14.91
N ALA A 138 -2.18 21.24 16.04
CA ALA A 138 -1.73 22.61 16.28
C ALA A 138 -1.46 22.86 17.76
N VAL A 139 -0.70 23.94 18.00
CA VAL A 139 -0.50 24.52 19.32
C VAL A 139 -0.56 26.05 19.22
N SER A 140 -1.03 26.70 20.27
CA SER A 140 -1.07 28.16 20.35
C SER A 140 0.00 28.66 21.33
N ASP A 141 0.70 29.71 20.92
CA ASP A 141 1.62 30.49 21.74
C ASP A 141 1.13 31.94 21.73
N SER A 142 0.61 32.42 22.83
CA SER A 142 -0.02 33.75 22.95
C SER A 142 0.96 34.93 22.90
N GLY A 143 2.20 34.71 22.52
CA GLY A 143 3.22 35.74 22.40
C GLY A 143 4.37 35.61 23.37
N SER A 144 4.84 34.38 23.63
CA SER A 144 5.93 34.11 24.59
C SER A 144 7.24 34.85 24.29
N LEU A 145 7.47 35.23 23.01
CA LEU A 145 8.65 35.98 22.55
C LEU A 145 8.33 37.45 22.21
N GLY A 146 7.14 37.96 22.60
CA GLY A 146 6.70 39.33 22.33
C GLY A 146 6.08 39.51 20.95
N THR A 147 5.92 40.78 20.54
CA THR A 147 5.25 41.14 19.28
C THR A 147 6.22 41.52 18.15
N SER A 148 7.51 41.37 18.39
CA SER A 148 8.57 41.62 17.40
C SER A 148 9.49 40.42 17.37
N LEU A 149 9.38 39.61 16.33
CA LEU A 149 10.17 38.41 16.12
C LEU A 149 11.35 38.70 15.18
N SER A 150 12.34 37.83 15.21
CA SER A 150 13.36 37.67 14.20
C SER A 150 13.32 36.24 13.68
N ASP A 151 13.93 35.95 12.53
CA ASP A 151 14.02 34.58 12.00
C ASP A 151 14.61 33.59 13.01
N SER A 152 15.59 34.04 13.83
CA SER A 152 16.12 33.21 14.93
C SER A 152 15.09 32.83 16.00
N SER A 153 14.00 33.60 16.13
CA SER A 153 12.90 33.31 17.03
C SER A 153 12.06 32.12 16.56
N ILE A 154 11.97 31.91 15.24
CA ILE A 154 11.07 30.91 14.64
C ILE A 154 11.44 29.50 15.07
N TRP A 155 12.73 29.12 15.02
CA TRP A 155 13.17 27.82 15.52
C TRP A 155 12.91 27.66 17.03
N THR A 156 13.01 28.73 17.81
CA THR A 156 12.66 28.69 19.24
C THR A 156 11.18 28.38 19.44
N LEU A 157 10.28 28.95 18.63
CA LEU A 157 8.85 28.65 18.66
C LEU A 157 8.57 27.19 18.26
N VAL A 158 9.24 26.69 17.22
CA VAL A 158 9.14 25.27 16.80
C VAL A 158 9.59 24.35 17.94
N THR A 159 10.74 24.59 18.55
CA THR A 159 11.24 23.75 19.67
C THR A 159 10.35 23.82 20.91
N ASN A 160 9.71 24.96 21.15
CA ASN A 160 8.71 25.09 22.21
C ASN A 160 7.45 24.28 21.89
N ALA A 161 6.98 24.33 20.65
CA ALA A 161 5.83 23.55 20.19
C ALA A 161 6.07 22.04 20.28
N LEU A 162 7.29 21.57 20.00
CA LEU A 162 7.70 20.16 20.10
C LEU A 162 7.70 19.61 21.54
N LYS A 163 7.46 20.43 22.54
CA LYS A 163 7.19 19.95 23.91
C LYS A 163 5.78 19.38 24.07
N THR A 164 4.86 19.71 23.14
CA THR A 164 3.45 19.31 23.12
C THR A 164 3.11 18.52 21.86
N LEU A 165 3.58 18.97 20.70
CA LEU A 165 3.44 18.25 19.43
C LEU A 165 4.53 17.18 19.30
N PRO A 166 4.30 16.07 18.59
CA PRO A 166 5.33 15.06 18.35
C PRO A 166 6.47 15.64 17.50
N ALA A 167 7.70 15.17 17.72
CA ALA A 167 8.80 15.39 16.78
C ALA A 167 8.64 14.41 15.60
N ASP A 168 7.86 14.80 14.60
CA ASP A 168 7.44 13.95 13.50
C ASP A 168 8.38 14.10 12.30
N PRO A 169 9.07 13.05 11.86
CA PRO A 169 9.93 13.10 10.67
C PRO A 169 9.15 13.33 9.37
N ASN A 170 7.82 13.13 9.36
CA ASN A 170 6.94 13.47 8.25
C ASN A 170 6.15 14.77 8.49
N GLY A 171 6.53 15.54 9.51
CA GLY A 171 5.90 16.80 9.87
C GLY A 171 6.49 18.00 9.13
N VAL A 172 5.63 18.95 8.73
CA VAL A 172 5.98 20.32 8.37
C VAL A 172 5.30 21.25 9.37
N TYR A 173 6.09 22.02 10.12
CA TYR A 173 5.63 22.86 11.22
C TYR A 173 5.58 24.32 10.79
N PHE A 174 4.40 24.84 10.54
CA PHE A 174 4.19 26.23 10.12
C PHE A 174 4.04 27.14 11.32
N VAL A 175 4.94 28.11 11.49
CA VAL A 175 4.79 29.23 12.43
C VAL A 175 3.97 30.31 11.74
N LEU A 176 2.75 30.52 12.24
CA LEU A 176 1.77 31.48 11.72
C LEU A 176 1.63 32.64 12.70
N THR A 177 1.93 33.87 12.28
CA THR A 177 1.84 35.03 13.17
C THR A 177 0.52 35.76 13.06
N ALA A 178 -0.02 36.21 14.18
CA ALA A 178 -1.19 37.09 14.20
C ALA A 178 -0.89 38.48 13.57
N PRO A 179 -1.91 39.22 13.09
CA PRO A 179 -1.73 40.46 12.30
C PRO A 179 -0.89 41.55 12.96
N TYR A 180 -0.81 41.60 14.27
CA TYR A 180 -0.06 42.61 15.02
C TYR A 180 1.36 42.18 15.43
N VAL A 181 1.76 40.97 15.05
CA VAL A 181 3.13 40.46 15.29
C VAL A 181 3.98 40.81 14.10
N ALA A 182 5.03 41.61 14.34
CA ALA A 182 6.01 41.94 13.33
C ALA A 182 7.15 40.91 13.31
N GLU A 183 7.66 40.62 12.12
CA GLU A 183 8.93 39.94 11.92
C GLU A 183 9.90 40.95 11.30
N THR A 184 11.12 41.03 11.84
CA THR A 184 12.04 42.15 11.57
C THR A 184 13.24 41.78 10.72
N SER A 185 13.40 40.49 10.35
CA SER A 185 14.55 40.03 9.58
C SER A 185 14.38 40.16 8.06
N GLY A 186 13.14 40.41 7.58
CA GLY A 186 12.90 40.57 6.14
C GLY A 186 11.45 40.37 5.70
N PHE A 187 10.55 39.93 6.56
CA PHE A 187 9.16 39.75 6.23
C PHE A 187 8.51 41.02 5.68
N LEU A 188 7.73 40.90 4.62
CA LEU A 188 7.10 41.97 3.82
C LEU A 188 8.04 42.84 3.01
N SER A 189 9.37 42.77 3.21
CA SER A 189 10.36 43.55 2.50
C SER A 189 11.33 42.75 1.65
N GLN A 190 11.65 41.53 2.09
CA GLN A 190 12.55 40.60 1.41
C GLN A 190 11.84 39.30 1.07
N TYR A 191 10.90 38.87 1.90
CA TYR A 191 10.13 37.63 1.70
C TYR A 191 8.71 37.72 2.24
N CYS A 192 7.87 36.76 1.83
CA CYS A 192 6.51 36.52 2.32
C CYS A 192 6.41 35.27 3.20
N GLY A 193 7.28 34.32 3.02
CA GLY A 193 7.46 33.11 3.78
C GLY A 193 8.78 32.46 3.44
N TRP A 194 9.11 31.43 4.19
CA TRP A 194 10.25 30.56 3.91
C TRP A 194 10.09 29.21 4.61
N HIS A 195 10.76 28.18 4.10
CA HIS A 195 10.90 26.91 4.76
C HIS A 195 12.36 26.49 4.91
N THR A 196 12.60 25.55 5.84
CA THR A 196 13.90 24.93 6.06
C THR A 196 13.75 23.69 6.94
N ALA A 197 14.88 23.04 7.27
CA ALA A 197 14.93 21.93 8.20
C ALA A 197 16.00 22.14 9.28
N ASN A 198 15.79 21.59 10.47
CA ASN A 198 16.79 21.57 11.54
C ASN A 198 16.64 20.30 12.39
N TYR A 199 17.65 19.96 13.15
CA TYR A 199 17.62 18.79 14.01
C TYR A 199 17.03 19.10 15.39
N PHE A 200 16.09 18.25 15.83
CA PHE A 200 15.63 18.17 17.20
C PHE A 200 15.96 16.77 17.75
N GLY A 201 17.01 16.68 18.54
CA GLY A 201 17.62 15.40 18.88
C GLY A 201 18.19 14.70 17.63
N SER A 202 17.68 13.52 17.31
CA SER A 202 18.05 12.77 16.10
C SER A 202 17.05 12.90 14.94
N THR A 203 15.98 13.69 15.12
CA THR A 203 14.91 13.84 14.12
C THR A 203 15.09 15.13 13.34
N THR A 204 15.09 15.04 12.02
CA THR A 204 15.03 16.22 11.13
C THR A 204 13.62 16.77 11.14
N ILE A 205 13.44 18.00 11.57
CA ILE A 205 12.19 18.75 11.64
C ILE A 205 12.16 19.75 10.49
N LYS A 206 11.16 19.63 9.60
CA LYS A 206 10.89 20.59 8.55
C LYS A 206 9.95 21.64 9.11
N TYR A 207 10.27 22.91 8.90
CA TYR A 207 9.44 24.00 9.41
C TYR A 207 9.44 25.18 8.47
N ALA A 208 8.41 25.97 8.57
CA ALA A 208 8.19 27.14 7.74
C ALA A 208 7.71 28.31 8.59
N PHE A 209 8.03 29.50 8.13
CA PHE A 209 7.45 30.76 8.60
C PHE A 209 6.48 31.31 7.57
N VAL A 210 5.26 31.66 7.99
CA VAL A 210 4.29 32.36 7.18
C VAL A 210 3.64 33.46 8.05
N GLY A 211 4.03 34.70 7.80
CA GLY A 211 3.53 35.83 8.54
C GLY A 211 2.19 36.37 8.00
N ASN A 212 1.40 37.01 8.88
CA ASN A 212 0.20 37.70 8.46
C ASN A 212 0.53 39.05 7.79
N ALA A 213 0.20 39.18 6.51
CA ALA A 213 0.57 40.32 5.69
C ALA A 213 -0.34 41.56 5.84
N ALA A 214 -1.24 41.62 6.84
CA ALA A 214 -2.20 42.72 6.99
C ALA A 214 -1.57 44.11 7.04
N ALA A 215 -0.34 44.24 7.55
CA ALA A 215 0.39 45.51 7.64
C ALA A 215 0.85 46.04 6.25
N SER A 216 1.09 45.15 5.27
CA SER A 216 1.48 45.51 3.90
C SER A 216 0.98 44.44 2.93
N LEU A 217 -0.33 44.31 2.80
CA LEU A 217 -0.98 43.24 2.04
C LEU A 217 -0.48 43.19 0.58
N GLY A 218 -0.24 44.36 -0.03
CA GLY A 218 0.26 44.43 -1.40
C GLY A 218 1.66 43.82 -1.65
N SER A 219 2.44 43.60 -0.59
CA SER A 219 3.73 42.91 -0.68
C SER A 219 3.56 41.40 -0.89
N CYS A 220 2.58 40.79 -0.21
CA CYS A 220 2.40 39.33 -0.14
C CYS A 220 1.01 38.86 -0.61
N SER A 221 0.29 39.68 -1.38
CA SER A 221 -0.96 39.34 -2.04
C SER A 221 -1.09 39.98 -3.40
N VAL A 222 -1.82 39.35 -4.31
CA VAL A 222 -2.15 39.91 -5.63
C VAL A 222 -3.50 40.65 -5.62
N GLN A 223 -4.29 40.52 -4.57
CA GLN A 223 -5.57 41.19 -4.40
C GLN A 223 -5.75 41.68 -2.97
N SER A 224 -6.53 42.76 -2.83
CA SER A 224 -6.88 43.34 -1.53
C SER A 224 -8.27 42.90 -1.03
N THR A 225 -8.97 42.09 -1.83
CA THR A 225 -10.28 41.50 -1.50
C THR A 225 -10.12 40.02 -1.21
N SER A 226 -11.08 39.41 -0.54
CA SER A 226 -11.04 38.04 -0.08
C SER A 226 -12.27 37.26 -0.54
N PRO A 227 -12.11 36.06 -1.11
CA PRO A 227 -13.21 35.13 -1.33
C PRO A 227 -13.76 34.52 -0.05
N ASN A 228 -13.02 34.59 1.08
CA ASN A 228 -13.35 33.95 2.35
C ASN A 228 -13.57 34.94 3.52
N GLY A 229 -13.50 36.24 3.26
CA GLY A 229 -13.79 37.29 4.25
C GLY A 229 -12.56 37.84 4.98
N ASP A 230 -11.37 37.34 4.72
CA ASP A 230 -10.10 37.84 5.26
C ASP A 230 -9.00 37.78 4.18
N ALA A 231 -8.62 38.93 3.66
CA ALA A 231 -7.64 39.00 2.57
C ALA A 231 -6.21 38.65 3.01
N ALA A 232 -5.85 38.92 4.26
CA ALA A 232 -4.54 38.54 4.79
C ALA A 232 -4.43 37.03 5.03
N ALA A 233 -5.48 36.41 5.53
CA ALA A 233 -5.55 34.96 5.67
C ALA A 233 -5.52 34.23 4.30
N ASP A 234 -6.24 34.75 3.30
CA ASP A 234 -6.19 34.19 1.94
C ASP A 234 -4.78 34.33 1.32
N ALA A 235 -4.10 35.44 1.57
CA ALA A 235 -2.71 35.62 1.18
C ALA A 235 -1.78 34.60 1.88
N MET A 236 -1.96 34.40 3.19
CA MET A 236 -1.22 33.38 3.94
C MET A 236 -1.44 31.98 3.37
N VAL A 237 -2.66 31.63 2.93
CA VAL A 237 -2.91 30.31 2.30
C VAL A 237 -2.06 30.14 1.04
N SER A 238 -1.92 31.16 0.20
CA SER A 238 -1.08 31.07 -0.99
C SER A 238 0.40 30.86 -0.64
N VAL A 239 0.88 31.50 0.43
CA VAL A 239 2.25 31.33 0.94
C VAL A 239 2.41 29.95 1.62
N ILE A 240 1.44 29.53 2.45
CA ILE A 240 1.46 28.17 3.03
C ILE A 240 1.48 27.09 1.92
N ALA A 241 0.72 27.30 0.84
CA ALA A 241 0.73 26.41 -0.31
C ALA A 241 2.11 26.32 -0.94
N HIS A 242 2.79 27.46 -1.14
CA HIS A 242 4.15 27.55 -1.66
C HIS A 242 5.12 26.73 -0.79
N GLU A 243 5.25 27.10 0.47
CA GLU A 243 6.20 26.46 1.40
C GLU A 243 5.89 24.96 1.65
N LEU A 244 4.62 24.56 1.58
CA LEU A 244 4.21 23.16 1.72
C LEU A 244 4.63 22.30 0.52
N GLU A 245 4.47 22.83 -0.70
CA GLU A 245 4.85 22.14 -1.93
C GLU A 245 6.37 21.96 -2.00
N GLU A 246 7.13 22.99 -1.63
CA GLU A 246 8.60 22.95 -1.58
C GLU A 246 9.10 22.01 -0.49
N ALA A 247 8.60 22.15 0.75
CA ALA A 247 8.95 21.24 1.83
C ALA A 247 8.62 19.77 1.54
N ALA A 248 7.59 19.49 0.73
CA ALA A 248 7.26 18.13 0.32
C ALA A 248 8.26 17.54 -0.68
N THR A 249 8.80 18.35 -1.58
CA THR A 249 9.66 17.94 -2.70
C THR A 249 11.15 18.16 -2.44
N ASP A 250 11.49 19.10 -1.55
CA ASP A 250 12.87 19.42 -1.13
C ASP A 250 12.97 19.72 0.38
N PRO A 251 12.57 18.78 1.26
CA PRO A 251 12.43 19.02 2.70
C PRO A 251 13.72 19.41 3.43
N GLU A 252 14.87 19.18 2.82
CA GLU A 252 16.21 19.43 3.40
C GLU A 252 17.09 20.29 2.47
N LEU A 253 16.48 20.98 1.50
CA LEU A 253 17.11 21.90 0.55
C LEU A 253 18.23 21.26 -0.28
N SER A 254 18.04 19.99 -0.64
CA SER A 254 19.06 19.18 -1.32
C SER A 254 18.49 18.20 -2.35
N ALA A 255 17.16 18.24 -2.63
CA ALA A 255 16.49 17.27 -3.49
C ALA A 255 16.12 17.83 -4.86
N TRP A 256 15.16 18.74 -4.98
CA TRP A 256 14.60 19.16 -6.26
C TRP A 256 14.62 20.68 -6.44
N TYR A 257 15.59 21.16 -7.22
CA TYR A 257 15.71 22.56 -7.62
C TYR A 257 16.33 22.70 -9.02
N ASP A 258 16.22 23.87 -9.61
CA ASP A 258 16.82 24.15 -10.92
C ASP A 258 18.25 24.69 -10.80
N SER A 259 18.87 24.99 -11.93
CA SER A 259 20.26 25.51 -11.99
C SER A 259 20.47 26.88 -11.33
N THR A 260 19.38 27.58 -11.00
CA THR A 260 19.40 28.86 -10.26
C THR A 260 19.07 28.69 -8.79
N GLY A 261 18.72 27.48 -8.40
CA GLY A 261 18.27 27.13 -7.06
C GLY A 261 16.76 27.25 -6.84
N ALA A 262 15.98 27.60 -7.84
CA ALA A 262 14.53 27.73 -7.72
C ALA A 262 13.87 26.36 -7.56
N GLU A 263 13.02 26.21 -6.56
CA GLU A 263 12.22 25.03 -6.28
C GLU A 263 10.91 25.00 -7.07
N ASN A 264 10.06 24.04 -6.83
CA ASN A 264 8.84 23.83 -7.62
C ASN A 264 7.86 25.02 -7.54
N ALA A 265 7.66 25.62 -6.38
CA ALA A 265 6.76 26.77 -6.22
C ALA A 265 7.42 28.07 -6.66
N ASP A 266 8.72 28.24 -6.43
CA ASP A 266 9.52 29.38 -6.89
C ASP A 266 9.44 29.61 -8.40
N LYS A 267 9.52 28.53 -9.18
CA LYS A 267 9.44 28.61 -10.66
C LYS A 267 8.14 29.21 -11.15
N CYS A 268 7.09 29.14 -10.33
CA CYS A 268 5.76 29.64 -10.65
C CYS A 268 5.32 30.77 -9.71
N ALA A 269 6.26 31.36 -8.97
CA ALA A 269 5.99 32.40 -8.00
C ALA A 269 5.17 33.55 -8.64
N TRP A 270 4.10 33.96 -7.94
CA TRP A 270 3.20 35.04 -8.35
C TRP A 270 2.45 34.81 -9.68
N THR A 271 2.41 33.57 -10.18
CA THR A 271 1.56 33.16 -11.30
C THR A 271 0.32 32.43 -10.79
N PHE A 272 -0.86 32.79 -11.28
CA PHE A 272 -2.14 32.31 -10.73
C PHE A 272 -3.01 31.57 -11.76
N GLY A 273 -2.64 31.63 -13.04
CA GLY A 273 -3.41 31.03 -14.13
C GLY A 273 -4.81 31.66 -14.29
N ALA A 274 -5.76 30.87 -14.79
CA ALA A 274 -7.12 31.30 -14.98
C ALA A 274 -7.84 31.44 -13.62
N THR A 275 -8.59 32.55 -13.45
CA THR A 275 -9.37 32.83 -12.22
C THR A 275 -10.86 32.88 -12.51
N TYR A 276 -11.66 32.79 -11.46
CA TYR A 276 -13.10 32.97 -11.48
C TYR A 276 -13.56 33.85 -10.30
N PRO A 277 -14.69 34.59 -10.45
CA PRO A 277 -15.22 35.42 -9.36
C PRO A 277 -15.74 34.55 -8.20
N ALA A 278 -15.42 34.94 -6.97
CA ALA A 278 -15.93 34.34 -5.75
C ALA A 278 -16.07 35.39 -4.65
N ASN A 279 -17.28 35.61 -4.16
CA ASN A 279 -17.61 36.53 -3.05
C ASN A 279 -17.02 37.97 -3.20
N GLY A 280 -17.02 38.51 -4.42
CA GLY A 280 -16.44 39.85 -4.70
C GLY A 280 -14.94 39.92 -4.86
N ALA A 281 -14.26 38.78 -4.87
CA ALA A 281 -12.83 38.63 -5.12
C ALA A 281 -12.59 37.66 -6.29
N GLN A 282 -11.33 37.42 -6.62
CA GLN A 282 -10.93 36.35 -7.55
C GLN A 282 -10.48 35.11 -6.78
N ALA A 283 -10.79 33.95 -7.34
CA ALA A 283 -10.26 32.66 -6.91
C ALA A 283 -9.83 31.82 -8.14
N ASN A 284 -9.00 30.84 -7.95
CA ASN A 284 -8.62 29.90 -9.00
C ASN A 284 -8.77 28.43 -8.57
N MET A 285 -9.01 28.20 -7.27
CA MET A 285 -9.15 26.85 -6.73
C MET A 285 -10.17 26.78 -5.60
N LYS A 286 -10.90 25.64 -5.54
CA LYS A 286 -11.71 25.28 -4.40
C LYS A 286 -11.05 24.11 -3.67
N ILE A 287 -10.75 24.31 -2.37
CA ILE A 287 -10.21 23.28 -1.48
C ILE A 287 -11.15 23.15 -0.27
N GLY A 288 -11.65 21.94 -0.03
CA GLY A 288 -12.70 21.72 0.96
C GLY A 288 -13.96 22.54 0.64
N SER A 289 -14.39 23.37 1.57
CA SER A 289 -15.58 24.22 1.40
C SER A 289 -15.28 25.64 0.88
N MET A 290 -14.01 26.04 0.78
CA MET A 290 -13.57 27.41 0.53
C MET A 290 -12.96 27.61 -0.85
N ASN A 291 -13.03 28.84 -1.38
CA ASN A 291 -12.39 29.25 -2.62
C ASN A 291 -11.13 30.02 -2.31
N TYR A 292 -10.05 29.74 -3.01
CA TYR A 292 -8.74 30.36 -2.79
C TYR A 292 -8.16 30.92 -4.09
N LEU A 293 -7.31 31.93 -3.97
CA LEU A 293 -6.42 32.37 -5.03
C LEU A 293 -5.00 31.95 -4.66
N ILE A 294 -4.58 30.78 -5.15
CA ILE A 294 -3.31 30.14 -4.84
C ILE A 294 -2.41 30.26 -6.07
N GLN A 295 -1.12 30.54 -5.88
CA GLN A 295 -0.16 30.54 -6.98
C GLN A 295 -0.04 29.15 -7.60
N GLN A 296 0.31 29.10 -8.88
CA GLN A 296 0.64 27.88 -9.60
C GLN A 296 1.93 27.25 -9.03
N ASN A 297 2.08 25.96 -9.29
CA ASN A 297 3.27 25.23 -8.95
C ASN A 297 3.84 24.51 -10.18
N TRP A 298 5.14 24.17 -10.18
CA TRP A 298 5.78 23.51 -11.30
C TRP A 298 5.42 22.02 -11.33
N VAL A 299 4.71 21.63 -12.39
CA VAL A 299 4.43 20.23 -12.70
C VAL A 299 5.66 19.65 -13.39
N ASN A 300 6.38 18.74 -12.74
CA ASN A 300 7.60 18.13 -13.27
C ASN A 300 7.32 16.91 -14.16
N ALA A 301 6.35 17.04 -15.06
CA ALA A 301 5.92 16.03 -16.03
C ALA A 301 5.58 16.69 -17.37
N GLY A 302 5.60 15.93 -18.46
CA GLY A 302 5.21 16.44 -19.78
C GLY A 302 6.08 17.57 -20.33
N GLY A 303 7.33 17.67 -19.88
CA GLY A 303 8.27 18.75 -20.27
C GLY A 303 8.32 19.93 -19.31
N GLY A 304 7.51 19.91 -18.25
CA GLY A 304 7.47 20.92 -17.19
C GLY A 304 6.64 22.16 -17.54
N TYR A 305 5.77 22.57 -16.63
CA TYR A 305 4.92 23.76 -16.78
C TYR A 305 4.37 24.22 -15.43
N CYS A 306 3.98 25.50 -15.32
CA CYS A 306 3.24 26.01 -14.18
C CYS A 306 1.76 25.62 -14.26
N GLY A 307 1.23 24.94 -13.23
CA GLY A 307 -0.14 24.48 -13.17
C GLY A 307 -0.76 24.64 -11.79
N LEU A 308 -2.09 24.57 -11.75
CA LEU A 308 -2.89 24.51 -10.51
C LEU A 308 -3.29 23.07 -10.16
N SER A 309 -2.97 22.11 -11.02
CA SER A 309 -3.32 20.72 -10.82
C SER A 309 -2.46 19.81 -11.67
N TYR A 310 -2.26 18.60 -11.16
CA TYR A 310 -1.76 17.47 -11.93
C TYR A 310 -2.68 16.28 -11.69
N VAL A 311 -3.25 15.77 -12.76
CA VAL A 311 -4.16 14.61 -12.66
C VAL A 311 -3.46 13.28 -12.95
N GLY A 312 -2.14 13.30 -13.16
CA GLY A 312 -1.37 12.12 -13.55
C GLY A 312 -1.57 11.73 -15.02
N THR A 313 -0.82 10.75 -15.49
CA THR A 313 -1.13 10.10 -16.77
C THR A 313 -2.38 9.24 -16.59
N PRO A 314 -3.32 9.28 -17.56
CA PRO A 314 -4.46 8.36 -17.53
C PRO A 314 -3.98 6.91 -17.45
N ASP A 315 -4.56 6.13 -16.53
CA ASP A 315 -4.17 4.75 -16.23
C ASP A 315 -5.37 3.97 -15.68
N PHE A 316 -5.23 2.66 -15.48
CA PHE A 316 -6.23 1.83 -14.83
C PHE A 316 -5.59 0.75 -13.95
N SER A 317 -6.34 0.25 -12.98
CA SER A 317 -5.96 -0.91 -12.19
C SER A 317 -6.89 -2.09 -12.45
N LEU A 318 -6.42 -3.33 -12.19
CA LEU A 318 -7.22 -4.53 -12.34
C LEU A 318 -7.49 -5.19 -11.00
N SER A 319 -8.72 -5.66 -10.85
CA SER A 319 -9.13 -6.56 -9.78
C SER A 319 -9.95 -7.72 -10.33
N VAL A 320 -10.03 -8.84 -9.60
CA VAL A 320 -10.79 -10.01 -9.99
C VAL A 320 -11.63 -10.55 -8.84
N SER A 321 -12.86 -10.93 -9.10
CA SER A 321 -13.76 -11.51 -8.10
C SER A 321 -14.63 -12.62 -8.75
N PRO A 322 -14.78 -13.77 -8.05
CA PRO A 322 -14.03 -14.18 -6.86
C PRO A 322 -12.56 -14.45 -7.17
N ALA A 323 -11.69 -14.34 -6.16
CA ALA A 323 -10.25 -14.60 -6.33
C ALA A 323 -9.91 -16.08 -6.53
N SER A 324 -10.83 -17.01 -6.23
CA SER A 324 -10.64 -18.45 -6.36
C SER A 324 -11.95 -19.15 -6.72
N GLN A 325 -11.85 -20.17 -7.56
CA GLN A 325 -12.94 -21.09 -7.94
C GLN A 325 -12.48 -22.53 -7.84
N THR A 326 -13.41 -23.44 -7.55
CA THR A 326 -13.13 -24.89 -7.48
C THR A 326 -13.91 -25.62 -8.57
N VAL A 327 -13.25 -26.55 -9.26
CA VAL A 327 -13.85 -27.41 -10.29
C VAL A 327 -13.46 -28.87 -10.08
N THR A 328 -14.27 -29.78 -10.57
CA THR A 328 -13.87 -31.19 -10.79
C THR A 328 -13.27 -31.33 -12.19
N PRO A 329 -12.31 -32.24 -12.43
CA PRO A 329 -11.78 -32.51 -13.76
C PRO A 329 -12.90 -32.79 -14.76
N GLY A 330 -12.83 -32.17 -15.96
CA GLY A 330 -13.86 -32.26 -17.01
C GLY A 330 -14.98 -31.23 -16.89
N GLN A 331 -14.95 -30.35 -15.89
CA GLN A 331 -15.96 -29.29 -15.73
C GLN A 331 -15.37 -27.91 -16.02
N THR A 332 -16.27 -26.94 -16.20
CA THR A 332 -15.91 -25.52 -16.35
C THR A 332 -16.16 -24.79 -15.04
N SER A 333 -15.25 -23.87 -14.68
CA SER A 333 -15.37 -23.04 -13.46
C SER A 333 -16.58 -22.09 -13.54
N GLY A 334 -16.98 -21.54 -12.40
CA GLY A 334 -17.77 -20.32 -12.35
C GLY A 334 -16.99 -19.14 -12.99
N GLY A 335 -17.66 -18.02 -13.16
CA GLY A 335 -17.06 -16.83 -13.74
C GLY A 335 -16.10 -16.12 -12.76
N TYR A 336 -14.96 -15.71 -13.27
CA TYR A 336 -14.08 -14.72 -12.66
C TYR A 336 -14.39 -13.37 -13.31
N THR A 337 -15.02 -12.46 -12.59
CA THR A 337 -15.31 -11.12 -13.09
C THR A 337 -14.10 -10.22 -12.88
N VAL A 338 -13.53 -9.70 -13.94
CA VAL A 338 -12.42 -8.75 -13.91
C VAL A 338 -12.96 -7.32 -13.97
N THR A 339 -12.48 -6.46 -13.09
CA THR A 339 -12.85 -5.04 -13.06
C THR A 339 -11.63 -4.19 -13.36
N ALA A 340 -11.71 -3.34 -14.37
CA ALA A 340 -10.79 -2.26 -14.62
C ALA A 340 -11.31 -1.00 -13.93
N SER A 341 -10.52 -0.48 -12.98
CA SER A 341 -10.85 0.75 -12.27
C SER A 341 -10.04 1.91 -12.84
N PRO A 342 -10.71 2.96 -13.36
CA PRO A 342 -10.02 4.09 -13.98
C PRO A 342 -9.22 4.90 -12.94
N LEU A 343 -8.06 5.38 -13.36
CA LEU A 343 -7.18 6.30 -12.65
C LEU A 343 -6.91 7.52 -13.53
N ASN A 344 -6.78 8.68 -12.93
CA ASN A 344 -6.35 9.92 -13.59
C ASN A 344 -7.13 10.26 -14.87
N GLY A 345 -8.45 10.04 -14.85
CA GLY A 345 -9.32 10.36 -16.00
C GLY A 345 -9.24 9.37 -17.18
N TRP A 346 -8.63 8.20 -16.97
CA TRP A 346 -8.64 7.15 -17.99
C TRP A 346 -10.08 6.67 -18.27
N SER A 347 -10.40 6.45 -19.55
CA SER A 347 -11.76 6.08 -20.00
C SER A 347 -11.79 5.10 -21.17
N ASN A 348 -10.65 4.48 -21.49
CA ASN A 348 -10.56 3.53 -22.59
C ASN A 348 -11.23 2.19 -22.24
N THR A 349 -11.46 1.36 -23.26
CA THR A 349 -11.97 -0.01 -23.09
C THR A 349 -10.81 -0.99 -22.91
N VAL A 350 -10.94 -1.93 -21.96
CA VAL A 350 -9.95 -2.99 -21.71
C VAL A 350 -10.35 -4.28 -22.39
N THR A 351 -9.42 -4.92 -23.07
CA THR A 351 -9.49 -6.30 -23.55
C THR A 351 -8.75 -7.21 -22.59
N TYR A 352 -9.35 -8.37 -22.28
CA TYR A 352 -8.79 -9.30 -21.29
C TYR A 352 -8.28 -10.58 -21.93
N SER A 353 -7.27 -11.18 -21.33
CA SER A 353 -6.70 -12.48 -21.71
C SER A 353 -6.11 -13.19 -20.49
N VAL A 354 -5.87 -14.49 -20.60
CA VAL A 354 -5.12 -15.26 -19.62
C VAL A 354 -3.70 -15.44 -20.12
N ALA A 355 -2.73 -14.88 -19.37
CA ALA A 355 -1.31 -14.82 -19.78
C ALA A 355 -0.50 -16.07 -19.38
N GLY A 356 -1.07 -16.98 -18.56
CA GLY A 356 -0.41 -18.21 -18.14
C GLY A 356 -0.84 -18.68 -16.75
N GLY A 357 -0.26 -19.80 -16.29
CA GLY A 357 -0.50 -20.38 -14.95
C GLY A 357 -1.61 -21.44 -14.91
N LEU A 358 -2.31 -21.73 -16.01
CA LEU A 358 -3.29 -22.81 -16.06
C LEU A 358 -2.62 -24.18 -16.14
N PRO A 359 -3.22 -25.24 -15.54
CA PRO A 359 -2.73 -26.61 -15.65
C PRO A 359 -2.89 -27.18 -17.07
N SER A 360 -2.17 -28.24 -17.35
CA SER A 360 -2.39 -29.00 -18.60
C SER A 360 -3.81 -29.51 -18.69
N GLY A 361 -4.41 -29.44 -19.89
CA GLY A 361 -5.80 -29.80 -20.11
C GLY A 361 -6.83 -28.76 -19.64
N ALA A 362 -6.39 -27.56 -19.20
CA ALA A 362 -7.26 -26.44 -18.92
C ALA A 362 -7.10 -25.33 -19.98
N SER A 363 -8.19 -24.63 -20.28
CA SER A 363 -8.23 -23.49 -21.21
C SER A 363 -9.17 -22.40 -20.71
N ALA A 364 -8.79 -21.13 -20.99
CA ALA A 364 -9.60 -19.98 -20.63
C ALA A 364 -10.60 -19.65 -21.73
N ILE A 365 -11.80 -19.28 -21.32
CA ILE A 365 -12.85 -18.71 -22.17
C ILE A 365 -13.14 -17.31 -21.65
N VAL A 366 -12.91 -16.29 -22.49
CA VAL A 366 -13.09 -14.89 -22.15
C VAL A 366 -14.35 -14.36 -22.87
N SER A 367 -15.28 -13.81 -22.08
CA SER A 367 -16.51 -13.18 -22.58
C SER A 367 -16.67 -11.81 -21.92
N GLY A 368 -16.31 -10.76 -22.66
CA GLY A 368 -16.22 -9.41 -22.08
C GLY A 368 -15.23 -9.38 -20.92
N ASN A 369 -15.71 -9.02 -19.73
CA ASN A 369 -14.91 -8.98 -18.51
C ASN A 369 -15.06 -10.23 -17.61
N VAL A 370 -15.68 -11.29 -18.12
CA VAL A 370 -15.84 -12.54 -17.39
C VAL A 370 -14.96 -13.62 -18.01
N ILE A 371 -14.18 -14.30 -17.18
CA ILE A 371 -13.30 -15.40 -17.56
C ILE A 371 -13.81 -16.68 -16.91
N THR A 372 -14.00 -17.75 -17.67
CA THR A 372 -14.24 -19.09 -17.15
C THR A 372 -13.11 -20.01 -17.59
N ILE A 373 -12.79 -21.00 -16.76
CA ILE A 373 -11.74 -21.97 -17.07
C ILE A 373 -12.40 -23.34 -17.30
N SER A 374 -12.28 -23.85 -18.52
CA SER A 374 -12.71 -25.19 -18.88
C SER A 374 -11.58 -26.18 -18.59
N THR A 375 -11.91 -27.35 -18.04
CA THR A 375 -10.97 -28.43 -17.76
C THR A 375 -11.35 -29.71 -18.50
N THR A 376 -10.37 -30.59 -18.70
CA THR A 376 -10.60 -31.96 -19.20
C THR A 376 -10.59 -32.96 -18.06
N SER A 377 -11.08 -34.18 -18.29
CA SER A 377 -11.00 -35.27 -17.31
C SER A 377 -9.56 -35.66 -16.94
N ALA A 378 -8.58 -35.29 -17.78
CA ALA A 378 -7.17 -35.51 -17.55
C ALA A 378 -6.48 -34.33 -16.82
N THR A 379 -7.17 -33.23 -16.52
CA THR A 379 -6.59 -32.08 -15.81
C THR A 379 -6.20 -32.51 -14.39
N PRO A 380 -4.92 -32.38 -14.00
CA PRO A 380 -4.45 -32.81 -12.70
C PRO A 380 -5.12 -32.05 -11.55
N GLY A 381 -5.42 -32.76 -10.46
CA GLY A 381 -5.86 -32.12 -9.22
C GLY A 381 -4.76 -31.25 -8.61
N GLY A 382 -5.14 -30.10 -8.06
CA GLY A 382 -4.19 -29.15 -7.46
C GLY A 382 -4.75 -27.74 -7.39
N SER A 383 -3.92 -26.81 -6.89
CA SER A 383 -4.22 -25.37 -6.83
C SER A 383 -3.29 -24.63 -7.79
N TYR A 384 -3.87 -23.90 -8.74
CA TYR A 384 -3.15 -23.25 -9.84
C TYR A 384 -3.45 -21.75 -9.84
N ASN A 385 -2.41 -20.95 -9.57
CA ASN A 385 -2.49 -19.52 -9.75
C ASN A 385 -2.26 -19.17 -11.22
N PHE A 386 -3.19 -18.46 -11.82
CA PHE A 386 -3.06 -17.98 -13.17
C PHE A 386 -3.16 -16.48 -13.26
N THR A 387 -2.50 -15.91 -14.28
CA THR A 387 -2.41 -14.47 -14.50
C THR A 387 -3.42 -14.04 -15.54
N ILE A 388 -4.20 -13.03 -15.20
CA ILE A 388 -5.11 -12.33 -16.09
C ILE A 388 -4.45 -11.02 -16.52
N SER A 389 -4.37 -10.77 -17.82
CA SER A 389 -3.88 -9.53 -18.41
C SER A 389 -5.04 -8.74 -18.98
N GLY A 390 -5.04 -7.43 -18.75
CA GLY A 390 -5.96 -6.50 -19.38
C GLY A 390 -5.17 -5.40 -20.08
N THR A 391 -5.53 -5.09 -21.32
CA THR A 391 -4.89 -4.03 -22.10
C THR A 391 -5.90 -3.15 -22.81
N ASP A 392 -5.61 -1.84 -22.89
CA ASP A 392 -6.35 -0.88 -23.73
C ASP A 392 -5.65 -0.62 -25.09
N GLY A 393 -4.58 -1.39 -25.39
CA GLY A 393 -3.74 -1.21 -26.58
C GLY A 393 -2.48 -0.39 -26.33
N SER A 394 -2.46 0.48 -25.33
CA SER A 394 -1.29 1.30 -24.92
C SER A 394 -0.75 0.85 -23.57
N LEU A 395 -1.64 0.65 -22.61
CA LEU A 395 -1.34 0.22 -21.25
C LEU A 395 -1.71 -1.24 -21.06
N THR A 396 -0.95 -1.95 -20.24
CA THR A 396 -1.22 -3.35 -19.90
C THR A 396 -0.97 -3.57 -18.42
N HIS A 397 -1.99 -4.09 -17.73
CA HIS A 397 -1.92 -4.46 -16.33
C HIS A 397 -2.29 -5.92 -16.13
N THR A 398 -1.91 -6.48 -14.99
CA THR A 398 -2.19 -7.87 -14.65
C THR A 398 -2.80 -7.99 -13.26
N THR A 399 -3.61 -9.04 -13.08
CA THR A 399 -4.11 -9.50 -11.78
C THR A 399 -4.04 -11.02 -11.73
N SER A 400 -4.18 -11.63 -10.57
CA SER A 400 -4.07 -13.08 -10.41
C SER A 400 -5.33 -13.67 -9.82
N ALA A 401 -5.69 -14.88 -10.25
CA ALA A 401 -6.74 -15.69 -9.65
C ALA A 401 -6.29 -17.13 -9.48
N THR A 402 -7.02 -17.89 -8.66
CA THR A 402 -6.71 -19.29 -8.36
C THR A 402 -7.79 -20.22 -8.90
N LEU A 403 -7.39 -21.27 -9.62
CA LEU A 403 -8.22 -22.41 -9.98
C LEU A 403 -7.84 -23.58 -9.07
N ALA A 404 -8.76 -24.04 -8.24
CA ALA A 404 -8.61 -25.27 -7.46
C ALA A 404 -9.28 -26.43 -8.24
N VAL A 405 -8.50 -27.40 -8.71
CA VAL A 405 -9.00 -28.61 -9.34
C VAL A 405 -9.05 -29.71 -8.30
N SER A 406 -10.25 -30.22 -8.01
CA SER A 406 -10.42 -31.31 -7.04
C SER A 406 -9.69 -32.56 -7.52
N ALA A 407 -8.95 -33.21 -6.64
CA ALA A 407 -8.41 -34.52 -6.97
C ALA A 407 -9.59 -35.49 -7.25
N PRO A 408 -9.50 -36.34 -8.26
CA PRO A 408 -10.47 -37.43 -8.44
C PRO A 408 -10.56 -38.25 -7.16
N ALA A 409 -11.77 -38.68 -6.79
CA ALA A 409 -11.95 -39.57 -5.64
C ALA A 409 -11.15 -40.86 -5.88
N ALA A 410 -10.35 -41.26 -4.91
CA ALA A 410 -9.56 -42.47 -5.02
C ALA A 410 -10.49 -43.71 -5.22
N PRO A 411 -10.14 -44.60 -6.15
CA PRO A 411 -10.87 -45.86 -6.31
C PRO A 411 -10.93 -46.64 -5.00
N THR A 412 -12.11 -47.04 -4.62
CA THR A 412 -12.31 -47.82 -3.38
C THR A 412 -13.53 -48.76 -3.51
N PHE A 413 -13.70 -49.63 -2.55
CA PHE A 413 -14.90 -50.48 -2.41
C PHE A 413 -15.52 -50.30 -1.03
N SER A 414 -16.78 -50.70 -0.90
CA SER A 414 -17.49 -50.83 0.35
C SER A 414 -18.02 -52.25 0.52
N ILE A 415 -18.26 -52.66 1.76
CA ILE A 415 -18.91 -53.94 2.09
C ILE A 415 -20.09 -53.65 2.99
N SER A 416 -21.22 -54.34 2.75
CA SER A 416 -22.43 -54.19 3.54
C SER A 416 -23.16 -55.51 3.68
N ILE A 417 -23.97 -55.66 4.74
CA ILE A 417 -24.86 -56.77 5.01
C ILE A 417 -26.25 -56.19 5.22
N PRO A 418 -27.08 -56.08 4.17
CA PRO A 418 -28.38 -55.41 4.26
C PRO A 418 -29.31 -55.98 5.33
N SER A 419 -29.29 -57.31 5.51
CA SER A 419 -30.04 -58.02 6.55
C SER A 419 -29.06 -58.58 7.56
N ASN A 420 -28.59 -57.76 8.48
CA ASN A 420 -27.48 -58.07 9.38
C ASN A 420 -27.87 -58.77 10.69
N SER A 421 -29.12 -59.22 10.87
CA SER A 421 -29.56 -59.92 12.07
C SER A 421 -30.44 -61.14 11.71
N GLN A 422 -30.09 -62.27 12.23
CA GLN A 422 -30.82 -63.56 12.04
C GLN A 422 -30.93 -64.30 13.36
N SER A 423 -31.99 -65.16 13.49
CA SER A 423 -32.16 -66.09 14.61
C SER A 423 -32.13 -67.49 14.06
N VAL A 424 -31.45 -68.37 14.78
CA VAL A 424 -31.39 -69.82 14.45
C VAL A 424 -31.65 -70.69 15.70
N LYS A 425 -32.45 -71.72 15.55
CA LYS A 425 -32.73 -72.68 16.65
C LYS A 425 -31.54 -73.61 16.76
N ARG A 426 -31.01 -73.80 17.99
CA ARG A 426 -29.96 -74.78 18.27
C ARG A 426 -30.52 -76.20 18.02
N PRO A 427 -29.86 -77.00 17.18
CA PRO A 427 -30.30 -78.35 16.92
C PRO A 427 -30.02 -79.24 18.12
N VAL A 428 -30.85 -80.28 18.32
CA VAL A 428 -30.66 -81.31 19.38
C VAL A 428 -29.49 -82.22 18.99
N SER A 429 -29.32 -82.51 17.70
CA SER A 429 -28.19 -83.26 17.11
C SER A 429 -27.92 -82.75 15.72
N GLY A 430 -26.71 -82.98 15.23
CA GLY A 430 -26.27 -82.45 13.90
C GLY A 430 -26.09 -80.97 13.89
N SER A 431 -26.39 -80.35 12.75
CA SER A 431 -26.19 -78.86 12.50
C SER A 431 -27.40 -78.24 11.79
N THR A 432 -27.59 -76.98 11.99
CA THR A 432 -28.50 -76.14 11.23
C THR A 432 -27.76 -74.87 10.77
N SER A 433 -28.20 -74.24 9.67
CA SER A 433 -27.53 -73.08 9.13
C SER A 433 -28.49 -71.89 8.86
N THR A 434 -27.99 -70.72 8.92
CA THR A 434 -28.62 -69.48 8.41
C THR A 434 -27.64 -68.73 7.54
N SER A 435 -28.12 -67.78 6.72
CA SER A 435 -27.28 -67.07 5.79
C SER A 435 -27.56 -65.54 5.79
N PHE A 436 -26.55 -64.77 5.47
CA PHE A 436 -26.63 -63.33 5.35
C PHE A 436 -26.13 -62.93 3.93
N PRO A 437 -26.89 -62.14 3.18
CA PRO A 437 -26.39 -61.55 1.94
C PRO A 437 -25.31 -60.53 2.27
N VAL A 438 -24.19 -60.63 1.58
CA VAL A 438 -23.06 -59.69 1.64
C VAL A 438 -22.96 -58.99 0.30
N THR A 439 -22.97 -57.67 0.29
CA THR A 439 -22.79 -56.86 -0.93
C THR A 439 -21.46 -56.18 -0.86
N VAL A 440 -20.68 -56.28 -1.93
CA VAL A 440 -19.46 -55.51 -2.19
C VAL A 440 -19.77 -54.56 -3.33
N SER A 441 -19.51 -53.28 -3.14
CA SER A 441 -19.77 -52.22 -4.13
C SER A 441 -18.52 -51.40 -4.41
N SER A 442 -18.12 -51.31 -5.68
CA SER A 442 -17.01 -50.48 -6.12
C SER A 442 -17.46 -49.03 -6.33
N THR A 443 -16.54 -48.09 -6.09
CA THR A 443 -16.71 -46.66 -6.35
C THR A 443 -15.47 -46.08 -7.03
N SER A 444 -15.66 -45.02 -7.77
CA SER A 444 -14.57 -44.23 -8.43
C SER A 444 -13.65 -45.07 -9.34
N GLY A 445 -14.25 -46.03 -10.07
CA GLY A 445 -13.49 -46.88 -11.00
C GLY A 445 -12.62 -47.98 -10.36
N TYR A 446 -12.91 -48.37 -9.13
CA TYR A 446 -12.22 -49.47 -8.49
C TYR A 446 -12.47 -50.79 -9.24
N SER A 447 -11.40 -51.52 -9.53
CA SER A 447 -11.42 -52.72 -10.40
C SER A 447 -10.70 -53.94 -9.81
N ASN A 448 -10.09 -53.83 -8.63
CA ASN A 448 -9.39 -54.96 -8.02
C ASN A 448 -10.38 -56.03 -7.50
N THR A 449 -9.87 -57.25 -7.39
CA THR A 449 -10.60 -58.32 -6.78
C THR A 449 -10.61 -58.16 -5.26
N VAL A 450 -11.80 -58.27 -4.63
CA VAL A 450 -11.96 -58.21 -3.18
C VAL A 450 -12.11 -59.62 -2.64
N THR A 451 -11.19 -60.05 -1.79
CA THR A 451 -11.30 -61.28 -1.01
C THR A 451 -12.18 -61.02 0.21
N VAL A 452 -13.22 -61.86 0.39
CA VAL A 452 -14.20 -61.71 1.47
C VAL A 452 -14.06 -62.88 2.44
N THR A 453 -13.84 -62.56 3.70
CA THR A 453 -13.67 -63.52 4.78
C THR A 453 -14.64 -63.21 5.92
N ALA A 454 -14.89 -64.16 6.80
CA ALA A 454 -15.67 -63.93 8.00
C ALA A 454 -14.92 -64.43 9.23
N THR A 455 -15.15 -63.75 10.35
CA THR A 455 -14.62 -64.12 11.68
C THR A 455 -15.72 -64.05 12.72
N GLY A 456 -15.51 -64.69 13.88
CA GLY A 456 -16.48 -64.74 14.98
C GLY A 456 -16.91 -66.20 15.31
N ASP A 457 -16.16 -67.14 14.74
CA ASP A 457 -16.37 -68.57 15.05
C ASP A 457 -16.14 -68.82 16.54
N THR A 458 -17.01 -69.66 17.14
CA THR A 458 -16.94 -70.06 18.52
C THR A 458 -17.32 -71.54 18.61
N THR A 459 -17.14 -72.13 19.79
CA THR A 459 -17.55 -73.53 19.99
C THR A 459 -19.00 -73.78 19.51
N GLY A 460 -19.15 -74.62 18.50
CA GLY A 460 -20.40 -74.94 17.86
C GLY A 460 -20.99 -73.95 16.88
N ILE A 461 -20.22 -72.90 16.51
CA ILE A 461 -20.57 -71.94 15.46
C ILE A 461 -19.36 -71.80 14.51
N SER A 462 -19.61 -72.01 13.22
CA SER A 462 -18.63 -71.80 12.16
C SER A 462 -19.20 -70.93 11.03
N THR A 463 -18.34 -70.20 10.37
CA THR A 463 -18.70 -69.28 9.26
C THR A 463 -18.02 -69.73 7.96
N ALA A 464 -18.71 -69.52 6.85
CA ALA A 464 -18.18 -69.66 5.51
C ALA A 464 -18.73 -68.56 4.59
N VAL A 465 -17.90 -68.02 3.72
CA VAL A 465 -18.31 -67.02 2.72
C VAL A 465 -18.16 -67.59 1.32
N THR A 466 -19.24 -67.52 0.53
CA THR A 466 -19.24 -68.03 -0.85
C THR A 466 -19.94 -67.06 -1.79
N PRO A 467 -19.29 -66.64 -2.89
CA PRO A 467 -17.87 -66.84 -3.19
C PRO A 467 -16.97 -66.03 -2.21
N SER A 468 -15.78 -66.51 -1.94
CA SER A 468 -14.78 -65.81 -1.11
C SER A 468 -14.00 -64.75 -1.88
N SER A 469 -14.36 -64.51 -3.12
CA SER A 469 -13.67 -63.54 -4.02
C SER A 469 -14.71 -62.87 -4.94
N VAL A 470 -14.66 -61.55 -4.95
CA VAL A 470 -15.56 -60.69 -5.77
C VAL A 470 -14.69 -59.89 -6.73
N PRO A 471 -14.62 -60.31 -8.01
CA PRO A 471 -13.86 -59.62 -9.04
C PRO A 471 -14.38 -58.19 -9.30
N GLY A 472 -13.47 -57.24 -9.50
CA GLY A 472 -13.80 -55.82 -9.72
C GLY A 472 -14.43 -55.11 -8.53
N GLY A 473 -14.47 -55.78 -7.35
CA GLY A 473 -15.03 -55.17 -6.14
C GLY A 473 -16.52 -54.84 -6.23
N ASN A 474 -17.23 -55.44 -7.17
CA ASN A 474 -18.68 -55.19 -7.38
C ASN A 474 -19.42 -56.51 -7.56
N GLY A 475 -20.20 -56.89 -6.60
CA GLY A 475 -20.92 -58.16 -6.59
C GLY A 475 -21.45 -58.55 -5.24
N SER A 476 -21.89 -59.81 -5.13
CA SER A 476 -22.44 -60.33 -3.89
C SER A 476 -21.75 -61.65 -3.44
N ALA A 477 -21.76 -61.86 -2.16
CA ALA A 477 -21.36 -63.11 -1.51
C ALA A 477 -22.42 -63.50 -0.48
N THR A 478 -22.35 -64.70 -0.01
CA THR A 478 -23.23 -65.21 1.07
C THR A 478 -22.38 -65.63 2.24
N LEU A 479 -22.60 -65.03 3.40
CA LEU A 479 -22.09 -65.54 4.69
C LEU A 479 -23.04 -66.62 5.17
N THR A 480 -22.60 -67.86 5.25
CA THR A 480 -23.31 -68.99 5.87
C THR A 480 -22.80 -69.22 7.29
N VAL A 481 -23.71 -69.28 8.24
CA VAL A 481 -23.40 -69.55 9.64
C VAL A 481 -23.99 -70.88 10.01
N THR A 482 -23.15 -71.85 10.36
CA THR A 482 -23.55 -73.20 10.78
C THR A 482 -23.45 -73.27 12.28
N VAL A 483 -24.58 -73.77 12.90
CA VAL A 483 -24.73 -73.89 14.34
C VAL A 483 -24.94 -75.38 14.69
N THR A 484 -24.12 -75.91 15.57
CA THR A 484 -24.23 -77.31 16.04
C THR A 484 -24.91 -77.41 17.42
N SER A 485 -25.16 -78.63 17.89
CA SER A 485 -25.72 -78.84 19.20
C SER A 485 -24.82 -78.38 20.36
N SER A 486 -23.55 -78.20 20.17
CA SER A 486 -22.59 -77.66 21.13
C SER A 486 -22.60 -76.11 21.27
N ALA A 487 -23.30 -75.41 20.40
CA ALA A 487 -23.36 -73.98 20.45
C ALA A 487 -24.07 -73.46 21.71
N LYS A 488 -23.47 -72.40 22.33
CA LYS A 488 -24.13 -71.75 23.47
C LYS A 488 -25.25 -70.84 23.00
N LYS A 489 -26.37 -70.81 23.64
CA LYS A 489 -27.49 -69.87 23.38
C LYS A 489 -27.07 -68.45 23.63
N GLY A 490 -27.64 -67.49 22.85
CA GLY A 490 -27.39 -66.07 22.94
C GLY A 490 -27.00 -65.42 21.60
N ALA A 491 -26.83 -64.10 21.59
CA ALA A 491 -26.41 -63.36 20.42
C ALA A 491 -24.90 -63.49 20.24
N ARG A 492 -24.48 -63.52 18.96
CA ARG A 492 -23.07 -63.52 18.52
C ARG A 492 -22.91 -62.49 17.40
N THR A 493 -21.86 -61.72 17.51
CA THR A 493 -21.44 -60.78 16.44
C THR A 493 -20.42 -61.47 15.55
N LEU A 494 -20.68 -61.44 14.28
CA LEU A 494 -19.78 -61.94 13.22
C LEU A 494 -19.28 -60.74 12.43
N THR A 495 -18.01 -60.75 12.04
CA THR A 495 -17.44 -59.70 11.24
C THR A 495 -17.09 -60.27 9.87
N VAL A 496 -17.63 -59.66 8.82
CA VAL A 496 -17.25 -59.93 7.42
C VAL A 496 -16.27 -58.86 6.97
N THR A 497 -15.13 -59.30 6.50
CA THR A 497 -14.03 -58.42 6.04
C THR A 497 -13.76 -58.64 4.57
N GLY A 498 -13.75 -57.59 3.81
CA GLY A 498 -13.29 -57.55 2.40
C GLY A 498 -11.93 -56.88 2.34
N THR A 499 -11.01 -57.48 1.60
CA THR A 499 -9.67 -56.87 1.36
C THR A 499 -9.16 -57.15 -0.06
N ASP A 500 -8.45 -56.17 -0.63
CA ASP A 500 -7.67 -56.35 -1.89
C ASP A 500 -6.17 -56.48 -1.62
N GLY A 501 -5.77 -56.65 -0.35
CA GLY A 501 -4.37 -56.67 0.09
C GLY A 501 -3.82 -55.33 0.52
N THR A 502 -4.43 -54.22 0.10
CA THR A 502 -4.06 -52.84 0.47
C THR A 502 -5.16 -52.14 1.26
N THR A 503 -6.37 -52.24 0.79
CA THR A 503 -7.56 -51.64 1.40
C THR A 503 -8.39 -52.73 2.09
N THR A 504 -8.81 -52.50 3.33
CA THR A 504 -9.66 -53.40 4.09
C THR A 504 -10.93 -52.65 4.55
N LYS A 505 -12.09 -53.29 4.33
CA LYS A 505 -13.42 -52.83 4.79
C LYS A 505 -14.12 -53.94 5.52
N SER A 506 -14.98 -53.64 6.50
CA SER A 506 -15.71 -54.64 7.23
C SER A 506 -17.18 -54.26 7.50
N ALA A 507 -18.00 -55.25 7.64
CA ALA A 507 -19.40 -55.14 8.09
C ALA A 507 -19.71 -56.21 9.12
N SER A 508 -20.62 -55.94 10.05
CA SER A 508 -21.01 -56.87 11.11
C SER A 508 -22.38 -57.46 10.89
N ALA A 509 -22.51 -58.73 11.21
CA ALA A 509 -23.79 -59.44 11.31
C ALA A 509 -23.99 -60.02 12.73
N SER A 510 -25.22 -60.16 13.13
CA SER A 510 -25.59 -60.76 14.43
C SER A 510 -26.42 -62.00 14.21
N VAL A 511 -25.98 -63.14 14.79
CA VAL A 511 -26.79 -64.38 14.86
C VAL A 511 -27.18 -64.62 16.28
N ARG A 512 -28.47 -64.85 16.53
CA ARG A 512 -29.02 -65.24 17.81
C ARG A 512 -29.33 -66.75 17.81
N VAL A 513 -28.67 -67.52 18.67
CA VAL A 513 -28.90 -68.93 18.88
C VAL A 513 -29.95 -69.07 19.98
N ASN A 514 -31.12 -69.65 19.66
CA ASN A 514 -32.27 -69.85 20.56
C ASN A 514 -32.32 -71.22 21.12
#